data_f28ac57374a46e01a84adf4757077f4e
#
_entry.id   f28ac57374a46e01a84adf4757077f4e
#
_cell.length_a   1.000
_cell.length_b   1.000
_cell.length_c   1.000
_cell.angle_alpha   90.00
_cell.angle_beta   90.00
_cell.angle_gamma   90.00
#
_symmetry.space_group_name_H-M   'P 1'
#
loop_
_entity.id
_entity.type
_entity.pdbx_description
1 polymer ?
#
loop_
_entity_poly.entity_id
_entity_poly.type
_entity_poly.pdbx_seq_one_letter_code
_entity_poly.pdbx_strand_id
1 'polypeptide(L)' 'MFRKSKIEPVEKVKIVERYLAEEIGIRQAGKELGVDHHSIRNWISIYQYDGPTGLLNQPKNRSY' A
#
# COMPACT_ATOMS: atom_id res chain seq x y z
N MET A 1 8.46 20.26 -0.73
CA MET A 1 7.99 19.95 -0.82
C MET A 1 7.36 19.18 -0.99
N PHE A 2 7.22 18.89 -0.89
CA PHE A 2 6.52 18.30 -1.12
C PHE A 2 5.92 17.50 -0.71
N ARG A 3 5.33 17.05 -0.71
CA ARG A 3 4.69 16.48 -0.35
C ARG A 3 4.09 15.60 -0.58
N LYS A 4 3.89 15.08 -0.22
CA LYS A 4 3.48 14.17 -0.56
C LYS A 4 2.39 13.74 -0.83
N SER A 5 2.29 13.28 -1.00
CA SER A 5 1.16 13.30 -1.67
C SER A 5 0.34 12.08 -1.51
N LYS A 6 -0.83 11.99 -2.07
CA LYS A 6 -1.68 10.88 -1.91
C LYS A 6 -1.26 9.73 -2.75
N ILE A 7 -1.32 8.53 -2.22
CA ILE A 7 -0.99 7.33 -2.97
C ILE A 7 -2.28 6.71 -3.45
N GLU A 8 -2.35 6.44 -4.74
CA GLU A 8 -3.54 5.85 -5.31
C GLU A 8 -3.73 4.43 -4.81
N PRO A 9 -4.97 3.99 -4.64
CA PRO A 9 -5.21 2.60 -4.23
C PRO A 9 -4.61 1.60 -5.20
N VAL A 10 -4.60 1.94 -6.48
CA VAL A 10 -4.01 1.07 -7.49
C VAL A 10 -2.53 0.87 -7.22
N GLU A 11 -1.86 1.91 -6.79
CA GLU A 11 -0.44 1.80 -6.49
C GLU A 11 -0.19 0.92 -5.29
N LYS A 12 -1.07 0.99 -4.30
CA LYS A 12 -0.95 0.12 -3.14
C LYS A 12 -1.06 -1.33 -3.54
N VAL A 13 -2.01 -1.64 -4.40
CA VAL A 13 -2.18 -3.00 -4.87
C VAL A 13 -0.95 -3.46 -5.63
N LYS A 14 -0.45 -2.62 -6.51
CA LYS A 14 0.71 -2.99 -7.30
C LYS A 14 1.93 -3.27 -6.45
N ILE A 15 2.18 -2.41 -5.48
CA ILE A 15 3.37 -2.57 -4.65
C ILE A 15 3.26 -3.83 -3.79
N VAL A 16 2.06 -4.11 -3.29
CA VAL A 16 1.86 -5.31 -2.50
C VAL A 16 2.05 -6.55 -3.35
N GLU A 17 1.54 -6.53 -4.57
CA GLU A 17 1.69 -7.67 -5.46
C GLU A 17 3.17 -7.92 -5.79
N ARG A 18 3.93 -6.86 -6.00
CA ARG A 18 5.35 -7.02 -6.26
C ARG A 18 6.08 -7.60 -5.05
N TYR A 19 5.68 -7.16 -3.87
CA TYR A 19 6.27 -7.67 -2.65
C TYR A 19 5.95 -9.16 -2.49
N LEU A 20 4.71 -9.55 -2.73
CA LEU A 20 4.31 -10.94 -2.59
C LEU A 20 4.93 -11.83 -3.65
N ALA A 21 5.23 -11.25 -4.80
CA ALA A 21 5.93 -11.98 -5.86
C ALA A 21 7.43 -12.01 -5.61
N GLU A 22 7.86 -11.41 -4.52
CA GLU A 22 9.27 -11.38 -4.13
C GLU A 22 10.14 -10.61 -5.12
N GLU A 23 9.53 -9.67 -5.82
CA GLU A 23 10.28 -8.82 -6.73
C GLU A 23 10.99 -7.72 -5.95
N ILE A 24 10.41 -7.29 -4.85
CA ILE A 24 11.02 -6.24 -4.04
C ILE A 24 10.79 -6.59 -2.57
N GLY A 25 11.61 -6.01 -1.72
CA GLY A 25 11.43 -6.16 -0.30
C GLY A 25 10.54 -5.06 0.24
N ILE A 26 10.16 -5.19 1.51
CA ILE A 26 9.28 -4.22 2.12
C ILE A 26 9.93 -2.85 2.23
N ARG A 27 11.23 -2.82 2.44
CA ARG A 27 11.93 -1.55 2.51
C ARG A 27 11.95 -0.86 1.16
N GLN A 28 12.17 -1.63 0.12
CA GLN A 28 12.18 -1.09 -1.23
C GLN A 28 10.80 -0.55 -1.56
N ALA A 29 9.76 -1.27 -1.18
CA ALA A 29 8.40 -0.84 -1.43
C ALA A 29 8.13 0.51 -0.79
N GLY A 30 8.52 0.65 0.48
CA GLY A 30 8.31 1.91 1.17
C GLY A 30 9.08 3.03 0.54
N LYS A 31 10.29 2.72 0.08
CA LYS A 31 11.14 3.73 -0.52
C LYS A 31 10.56 4.22 -1.85
N GLU A 32 10.03 3.29 -2.64
CA GLU A 32 9.47 3.66 -3.93
C GLU A 32 8.27 4.58 -3.79
N LEU A 33 7.46 4.34 -2.78
CA LEU A 33 6.27 5.13 -2.57
C LEU A 33 6.48 6.27 -1.60
N GLY A 34 7.63 6.33 -0.97
CA GLY A 34 7.91 7.37 -0.01
C GLY A 34 7.11 7.23 1.26
N VAL A 35 6.84 6.01 1.68
CA VAL A 35 6.08 5.77 2.91
C VAL A 35 6.87 4.85 3.83
N ASP A 36 6.42 4.77 5.07
CA ASP A 36 7.00 3.88 6.04
C ASP A 36 6.73 2.45 5.69
N HIS A 37 7.64 1.57 6.08
CA HIS A 37 7.39 0.15 5.88
C HIS A 37 6.19 -0.33 6.71
N HIS A 38 5.85 0.38 7.77
CA HIS A 38 4.65 0.03 8.53
C HIS A 38 3.40 0.17 7.69
N SER A 39 3.35 1.20 6.86
CA SER A 39 2.22 1.37 5.96
C SER A 39 2.16 0.23 4.96
N ILE A 40 3.32 -0.16 4.44
CA ILE A 40 3.38 -1.27 3.50
C ILE A 40 2.88 -2.54 4.15
N ARG A 41 3.31 -2.82 5.36
CA ARG A 41 2.88 -4.01 6.06
C ARG A 41 1.37 -4.01 6.29
N ASN A 42 0.82 -2.85 6.60
CA ASN A 42 -0.60 -2.73 6.78
C ASN A 42 -1.35 -3.05 5.49
N TRP A 43 -0.85 -2.55 4.37
CA TRP A 43 -1.46 -2.83 3.08
C TRP A 43 -1.37 -4.31 2.72
N ILE A 44 -0.24 -4.94 3.02
CA ILE A 44 -0.07 -6.36 2.79
C ILE A 44 -1.11 -7.14 3.58
N SER A 45 -1.30 -6.74 4.83
CA SER A 45 -2.27 -7.40 5.69
C SER A 45 -3.68 -7.29 5.11
N ILE A 46 -4.03 -6.09 4.67
CA ILE A 46 -5.35 -5.86 4.07
C ILE A 46 -5.50 -6.70 2.82
N TYR A 47 -4.45 -6.74 2.02
CA TYR A 47 -4.49 -7.50 0.77
C TYR A 47 -4.69 -8.99 1.05
N GLN A 48 -3.99 -9.51 2.04
CA GLN A 48 -4.10 -10.92 2.37
C GLN A 48 -5.44 -11.27 2.99
N TYR A 49 -6.03 -10.30 3.65
CA TYR A 49 -7.30 -10.52 4.34
C TYR A 49 -8.49 -10.32 3.41
N ASP A 50 -8.50 -9.21 2.68
CA ASP A 50 -9.61 -8.83 1.82
C ASP A 50 -9.28 -8.89 0.35
N GLY A 51 -8.04 -9.16 0.01
CA GLY A 51 -7.64 -9.15 -1.39
C GLY A 51 -7.44 -7.74 -1.88
N PRO A 52 -7.20 -7.59 -3.18
CA PRO A 52 -6.95 -6.25 -3.74
C PRO A 52 -8.16 -5.33 -3.57
N THR A 53 -9.34 -5.91 -3.51
CA THR A 53 -10.54 -5.10 -3.32
C THR A 53 -10.50 -4.32 -2.03
N GLY A 54 -9.91 -4.92 -0.99
CA GLY A 54 -9.80 -4.24 0.30
C GLY A 54 -9.01 -2.96 0.21
N LEU A 55 -7.98 -2.95 -0.64
CA LEU A 55 -7.19 -1.75 -0.83
C LEU A 55 -7.88 -0.76 -1.76
N LEU A 56 -8.55 -1.27 -2.76
CA LEU A 56 -9.18 -0.41 -3.75
C LEU A 56 -10.43 0.27 -3.22
N ASN A 57 -11.13 -0.42 -2.35
CA ASN A 57 -12.37 0.08 -1.79
C ASN A 57 -12.24 0.63 -0.40
N GLN A 58 -11.12 1.20 -0.06
CA GLN A 58 -10.96 1.77 1.25
C GLN A 58 -11.96 2.88 1.46
N PRO A 59 -12.68 2.86 2.60
CA PRO A 59 -13.64 3.92 2.88
C PRO A 59 -12.89 5.20 3.10
N LYS A 60 -13.37 6.20 2.55
CA LYS A 60 -12.77 7.43 2.77
C LYS A 60 -13.16 8.00 4.01
N ASN A 61 -13.61 8.06 4.47
CA ASN A 61 -13.94 8.68 5.56
C ASN A 61 -14.22 8.34 6.63
N ARG A 62 -14.10 8.42 6.89
CA ARG A 62 -14.30 8.23 7.74
C ARG A 62 -14.56 8.65 8.54
N SER A 63 -14.72 9.12 8.87
CA SER A 63 -14.99 9.46 9.57
C SER A 63 -15.18 9.59 10.32
N TYR A 64 -15.18 9.92 10.81
CA TYR A 64 -15.30 10.18 11.47
C TYR A 64 -15.41 10.63 11.74
#